data_913a67949f5f772de7972a09825c99a0
#
_entry.id   913a67949f5f772de7972a09825c99a0
#
_cell.length_a   1.000
_cell.length_b   1.000
_cell.length_c   1.000
_cell.angle_alpha   90.00
_cell.angle_beta   90.00
_cell.angle_gamma   90.00
#
_symmetry.space_group_name_H-M   'P 1'
#
loop_
_entity.id
_entity.type
_entity.pdbx_description
1 polymer ?
#
loop_
_entity_poly.entity_id
_entity_poly.type
_entity_poly.pdbx_seq_one_letter_code
_entity_poly.pdbx_strand_id
1 'polypeptide(L)'
;MSTLEAVAAPPAPSSAPPSTESKPDVSSISPESLTPLSSLLAELQLEQVVKTLWRATNHEPARFHLSPSHCVVEAAGNKQQTLKLSWGDVLGAHVLTADGELVQTPVDVQNDAKFLLGVFACVCKNHKPKTLKKRRVEEFFFRFKGEQMQQVLKLQKIINFVADPRNQEIVEKLESLDQLEIVERPQRKFLVLVNPVSGPGRAQQVYETKVAPMLRFANVETEVKIMDHANHAMEVVLEIPLGVYDCVVAVGGDGSLYEIVQGLMKRADWNDAIRQPIGIIPGGSGNGLAHSIAHQSEEKGKPVNAAFILAKGLPHDLDITSVRNGKETTYSFLSLEWASIADVDIGSEKLRMLGGLRFTVAFINQLVFQRPEYPGKIWYLDESEVGNPPHYFETHDPKSTDRPTMDLFDGEGQGPPADSQPEDGKEDEAKEEKADKSGIWKELDGHFRIVWVMNVSHAASDALIAPGAEFDDGYNYITFMDGAHSRKDLLAMMLAIETGDHMDKKGVQQVRTRAFKLVPERSTDLMCVDGEVVEGPYLEAQVHRGLARIMAVPRWQSKE
;
A
#
# COMPACT_ATOMS: atom_id res chain seq x y z
N MET A 1 -65.80 -11.44 18.76
CA MET A 1 -65.82 -10.19 19.56
C MET A 1 -64.58 -10.16 20.41
N SER A 2 -63.56 -9.43 19.98
CA SER A 2 -62.56 -8.76 20.78
C SER A 2 -61.75 -7.85 19.83
N THR A 3 -61.81 -6.62 20.10
CA THR A 3 -61.32 -5.43 19.39
C THR A 3 -59.79 -5.40 19.40
N LEU A 4 -59.17 -5.25 18.20
CA LEU A 4 -57.79 -4.87 18.04
C LEU A 4 -57.68 -3.36 18.07
N GLU A 5 -57.02 -2.83 19.10
CA GLU A 5 -56.59 -1.44 19.19
C GLU A 5 -55.42 -1.20 18.26
N ALA A 6 -55.55 -0.17 17.40
CA ALA A 6 -54.51 0.31 16.51
C ALA A 6 -53.52 1.17 17.32
N VAL A 7 -52.25 0.76 17.37
CA VAL A 7 -51.15 1.56 17.89
C VAL A 7 -50.70 2.51 16.80
N ALA A 8 -50.76 3.81 17.07
CA ALA A 8 -50.35 4.89 16.19
C ALA A 8 -48.81 4.92 16.03
N ALA A 9 -48.34 5.12 14.78
CA ALA A 9 -46.93 5.31 14.43
C ALA A 9 -46.41 6.66 14.98
N PRO A 10 -45.14 6.72 15.41
CA PRO A 10 -44.52 7.98 15.80
C PRO A 10 -44.29 8.92 14.61
N PRO A 11 -44.27 10.25 14.81
CA PRO A 11 -44.09 11.22 13.74
C PRO A 11 -42.64 11.20 13.21
N ALA A 12 -42.50 11.43 11.91
CA ALA A 12 -41.21 11.54 11.20
C ALA A 12 -40.39 12.73 11.75
N PRO A 13 -39.04 12.61 11.82
CA PRO A 13 -38.20 13.73 12.20
C PRO A 13 -38.14 14.76 11.08
N SER A 14 -38.27 16.02 11.43
CA SER A 14 -38.21 17.18 10.52
C SER A 14 -36.80 17.33 9.98
N SER A 15 -36.69 17.39 8.66
CA SER A 15 -35.47 17.68 7.92
C SER A 15 -35.18 19.18 7.97
N ALA A 16 -34.19 19.57 8.79
CA ALA A 16 -33.44 20.82 8.60
C ALA A 16 -31.98 20.43 8.33
N PRO A 17 -31.31 21.00 7.29
CA PRO A 17 -29.92 20.69 7.02
C PRO A 17 -29.03 21.23 8.16
N PRO A 18 -27.96 20.50 8.56
CA PRO A 18 -27.01 21.04 9.52
C PRO A 18 -26.28 22.23 8.87
N SER A 19 -26.28 23.34 9.59
CA SER A 19 -25.50 24.55 9.31
C SER A 19 -24.03 24.16 9.14
N THR A 20 -23.41 24.65 8.07
CA THR A 20 -21.97 24.63 7.81
C THR A 20 -21.23 25.19 9.04
N GLU A 21 -20.71 24.32 9.87
CA GLU A 21 -19.70 24.71 10.86
C GLU A 21 -18.43 25.12 10.11
N SER A 22 -18.13 26.41 10.20
CA SER A 22 -16.86 27.00 9.76
C SER A 22 -15.70 26.27 10.42
N LYS A 23 -14.70 25.87 9.61
CA LYS A 23 -13.39 25.38 10.11
C LYS A 23 -12.89 26.34 11.19
N PRO A 24 -12.38 25.83 12.33
CA PRO A 24 -11.83 26.70 13.35
C PRO A 24 -10.66 27.49 12.76
N ASP A 25 -10.69 28.80 12.96
CA ASP A 25 -9.67 29.74 12.55
C ASP A 25 -8.39 29.43 13.35
N VAL A 26 -7.34 28.99 12.65
CA VAL A 26 -6.04 28.54 13.22
C VAL A 26 -5.20 29.73 13.74
N SER A 27 -5.72 30.96 13.67
CA SER A 27 -4.96 32.19 13.95
C SER A 27 -4.91 32.64 15.44
N SER A 28 -5.41 31.86 16.40
CA SER A 28 -5.50 32.30 17.79
C SER A 28 -4.87 31.40 18.84
N ILE A 29 -3.93 30.50 18.49
CA ILE A 29 -3.15 29.75 19.48
C ILE A 29 -1.83 30.50 19.68
N SER A 30 -1.69 31.21 20.82
CA SER A 30 -0.44 31.79 21.23
C SER A 30 0.64 30.70 21.39
N PRO A 31 1.83 30.82 20.77
CA PRO A 31 2.89 29.85 20.96
C PRO A 31 3.30 29.92 22.45
N GLU A 32 3.11 28.81 23.18
CA GLU A 32 3.78 28.64 24.46
C GLU A 32 5.29 28.82 24.21
N SER A 33 5.91 29.79 24.85
CA SER A 33 7.36 30.02 24.81
C SER A 33 8.03 28.77 25.38
N LEU A 34 8.41 27.85 24.50
CA LEU A 34 9.13 26.65 24.90
C LEU A 34 10.49 27.04 25.43
N THR A 35 10.82 26.60 26.63
CA THR A 35 12.21 26.58 27.12
C THR A 35 13.07 25.97 26.02
N PRO A 36 14.22 26.59 25.61
CA PRO A 36 15.05 26.01 24.56
C PRO A 36 15.35 24.54 24.83
N LEU A 37 15.30 23.69 23.82
CA LEU A 37 15.54 22.25 23.95
C LEU A 37 16.90 21.95 24.59
N SER A 38 17.93 22.74 24.26
CA SER A 38 19.26 22.65 24.86
C SER A 38 19.23 22.82 26.38
N SER A 39 18.45 23.78 26.91
CA SER A 39 18.28 23.99 28.36
C SER A 39 17.49 22.82 29.00
N LEU A 40 16.43 22.35 28.35
CA LEU A 40 15.65 21.19 28.80
C LEU A 40 16.55 19.93 28.94
N LEU A 41 17.38 19.66 27.92
CA LEU A 41 18.25 18.49 27.91
C LEU A 41 19.39 18.57 28.93
N ALA A 42 19.87 19.79 29.27
CA ALA A 42 20.90 19.99 30.27
C ALA A 42 20.41 19.71 31.71
N GLU A 43 19.12 19.89 31.97
CA GLU A 43 18.50 19.67 33.28
C GLU A 43 18.06 18.24 33.53
N LEU A 44 17.84 17.45 32.45
CA LEU A 44 17.32 16.09 32.56
C LEU A 44 18.37 15.11 33.08
N GLN A 45 18.02 14.37 34.14
CA GLN A 45 18.79 13.28 34.70
C GLN A 45 18.14 11.94 34.34
N LEU A 46 18.58 11.35 33.24
CA LEU A 46 18.09 10.09 32.73
C LEU A 46 19.15 8.98 32.92
N GLU A 47 18.71 7.80 33.27
CA GLU A 47 19.59 6.62 33.38
C GLU A 47 19.14 5.56 32.34
N GLN A 48 20.02 5.23 31.40
CA GLN A 48 19.78 4.16 30.44
C GLN A 48 19.69 2.81 31.15
N VAL A 49 18.64 2.03 30.85
CA VAL A 49 18.44 0.68 31.36
C VAL A 49 19.10 -0.29 30.40
N VAL A 50 20.26 -0.84 30.79
CA VAL A 50 21.00 -1.81 29.99
C VAL A 50 20.72 -3.22 30.50
N LYS A 51 20.04 -4.05 29.69
CA LYS A 51 19.87 -5.48 29.98
C LYS A 51 21.14 -6.22 29.60
N THR A 52 21.84 -6.81 30.58
CA THR A 52 23.00 -7.68 30.32
C THR A 52 22.56 -9.11 29.99
N LEU A 53 23.44 -9.89 29.32
CA LEU A 53 23.22 -11.31 28.99
C LEU A 53 22.87 -12.18 30.22
N TRP A 54 23.24 -11.74 31.44
CA TRP A 54 23.00 -12.44 32.71
C TRP A 54 21.77 -11.93 33.47
N ARG A 55 20.82 -11.25 32.83
CA ARG A 55 19.63 -10.63 33.45
C ARG A 55 19.92 -9.56 34.53
N ALA A 56 21.16 -9.16 34.72
CA ALA A 56 21.46 -8.01 35.55
C ALA A 56 21.08 -6.72 34.81
N THR A 57 20.34 -5.83 35.47
CA THR A 57 19.94 -4.53 34.93
C THR A 57 20.94 -3.51 35.46
N ASN A 58 21.77 -2.96 34.59
CA ASN A 58 22.64 -1.83 34.92
C ASN A 58 21.92 -0.53 34.55
N HIS A 59 22.16 0.50 35.35
CA HIS A 59 21.66 1.84 35.13
C HIS A 59 22.87 2.77 34.91
N GLU A 60 22.95 3.33 33.71
CA GLU A 60 24.05 4.23 33.33
C GLU A 60 23.49 5.60 33.04
N PRO A 61 24.09 6.70 33.58
CA PRO A 61 23.66 8.04 33.25
C PRO A 61 23.67 8.25 31.73
N ALA A 62 22.60 8.83 31.18
CA ALA A 62 22.42 9.03 29.76
C ALA A 62 22.15 10.50 29.45
N ARG A 63 22.77 11.00 28.38
CA ARG A 63 22.54 12.33 27.84
C ARG A 63 22.00 12.26 26.43
N PHE A 64 20.95 13.03 26.17
CA PHE A 64 20.36 13.17 24.86
C PHE A 64 20.94 14.38 24.12
N HIS A 65 21.28 14.18 22.86
CA HIS A 65 21.62 15.22 21.91
C HIS A 65 20.72 15.08 20.71
N LEU A 66 19.84 16.05 20.51
CA LEU A 66 18.87 16.03 19.42
C LEU A 66 19.25 17.08 18.39
N SER A 67 19.34 16.68 17.14
CA SER A 67 19.55 17.54 15.98
C SER A 67 18.40 17.33 14.99
N PRO A 68 18.22 18.19 13.98
CA PRO A 68 17.19 17.95 12.94
C PRO A 68 17.32 16.61 12.20
N SER A 69 18.50 16.00 12.14
CA SER A 69 18.75 14.74 11.43
C SER A 69 18.78 13.50 12.32
N HIS A 70 19.21 13.62 13.59
CA HIS A 70 19.47 12.45 14.45
C HIS A 70 19.13 12.70 15.91
N CYS A 71 18.73 11.61 16.58
CA CYS A 71 18.75 11.48 18.03
C CYS A 71 20.01 10.73 18.44
N VAL A 72 20.87 11.35 19.23
CA VAL A 72 22.07 10.72 19.78
C VAL A 72 21.91 10.60 21.29
N VAL A 73 22.18 9.42 21.83
CA VAL A 73 22.19 9.16 23.26
C VAL A 73 23.56 8.65 23.67
N GLU A 74 24.20 9.36 24.58
CA GLU A 74 25.49 9.00 25.15
C GLU A 74 25.28 8.45 26.55
N ALA A 75 25.68 7.20 26.79
CA ALA A 75 25.72 6.58 28.12
C ALA A 75 27.13 6.70 28.73
N ALA A 76 27.21 7.22 29.96
CA ALA A 76 28.47 7.42 30.68
C ALA A 76 28.84 6.17 31.47
N GLY A 77 29.11 5.05 30.81
CA GLY A 77 29.57 3.80 31.44
C GLY A 77 31.03 3.47 31.11
N ASN A 78 31.55 2.34 31.63
CA ASN A 78 32.93 1.88 31.42
C ASN A 78 33.30 1.61 29.95
N LYS A 79 32.31 1.55 29.05
CA LYS A 79 32.47 1.64 27.60
C LYS A 79 31.48 2.69 27.13
N GLN A 80 31.98 3.85 26.76
CA GLN A 80 31.20 4.92 26.16
C GLN A 80 30.41 4.34 24.96
N GLN A 81 29.13 4.04 25.17
CA GLN A 81 28.24 3.56 24.13
C GLN A 81 27.41 4.76 23.64
N THR A 82 27.66 5.15 22.41
CA THR A 82 26.85 6.15 21.73
C THR A 82 25.80 5.45 20.87
N LEU A 83 24.54 5.70 21.15
CA LEU A 83 23.42 5.30 20.32
C LEU A 83 23.10 6.45 19.38
N LYS A 84 23.21 6.23 18.08
CA LYS A 84 22.80 7.22 17.06
C LYS A 84 21.63 6.65 16.26
N LEU A 85 20.48 7.35 16.28
CA LEU A 85 19.26 6.98 15.55
C LEU A 85 18.91 8.08 14.56
N SER A 86 18.66 7.70 13.31
CA SER A 86 18.02 8.59 12.33
C SER A 86 16.55 8.78 12.70
N TRP A 87 16.00 9.98 12.52
CA TRP A 87 14.57 10.22 12.73
C TRP A 87 13.69 9.41 11.79
N GLY A 88 14.20 9.06 10.61
CA GLY A 88 13.55 8.12 9.71
C GLY A 88 13.33 6.73 10.34
N ASP A 89 14.21 6.29 11.26
CA ASP A 89 14.09 5.01 11.95
C ASP A 89 13.32 5.09 13.28
N VAL A 90 13.23 6.27 13.93
CA VAL A 90 12.51 6.44 15.18
C VAL A 90 11.00 6.38 14.95
N LEU A 91 10.30 5.45 15.61
CA LEU A 91 8.85 5.36 15.61
C LEU A 91 8.22 6.40 16.53
N GLY A 92 8.76 6.56 17.74
CA GLY A 92 8.29 7.52 18.72
C GLY A 92 8.86 7.26 20.11
N ALA A 93 8.33 8.00 21.09
CA ALA A 93 8.66 7.86 22.50
C ALA A 93 7.41 7.85 23.37
N HIS A 94 7.44 7.09 24.47
CA HIS A 94 6.34 6.98 25.42
C HIS A 94 6.85 6.93 26.84
N VAL A 95 6.13 7.60 27.76
CA VAL A 95 6.35 7.45 29.19
C VAL A 95 5.62 6.19 29.67
N LEU A 96 6.35 5.35 30.43
CA LEU A 96 5.89 4.08 30.95
C LEU A 96 6.06 4.04 32.47
N THR A 97 5.22 3.26 33.13
CA THR A 97 5.44 2.86 34.53
C THR A 97 6.69 2.01 34.66
N ALA A 98 7.14 1.76 35.88
CA ALA A 98 8.27 0.85 36.13
C ALA A 98 8.03 -0.57 35.62
N ASP A 99 6.78 -1.00 35.51
CA ASP A 99 6.35 -2.30 34.99
C ASP A 99 6.19 -2.31 33.46
N GLY A 100 6.37 -1.16 32.81
CA GLY A 100 6.32 -1.03 31.33
C GLY A 100 4.95 -0.72 30.75
N GLU A 101 3.98 -0.35 31.57
CA GLU A 101 2.66 0.09 31.08
C GLU A 101 2.67 1.55 30.67
N LEU A 102 1.89 1.91 29.66
CA LEU A 102 1.77 3.29 29.20
C LEU A 102 1.13 4.16 30.28
N VAL A 103 1.80 5.27 30.60
CA VAL A 103 1.24 6.28 31.49
C VAL A 103 0.23 7.13 30.74
N GLN A 104 -1.04 7.10 31.20
CA GLN A 104 -2.09 7.98 30.70
C GLN A 104 -2.04 9.29 31.48
N THR A 105 -1.96 10.42 30.80
CA THR A 105 -2.01 11.75 31.41
C THR A 105 -3.46 12.22 31.61
N PRO A 106 -3.80 12.97 32.70
CA PRO A 106 -2.94 13.48 33.77
C PRO A 106 -2.77 12.45 34.90
N VAL A 107 -1.55 12.37 35.45
CA VAL A 107 -1.22 11.46 36.56
C VAL A 107 -0.83 12.30 37.78
N ASP A 108 -1.44 12.00 38.95
CA ASP A 108 -0.90 12.43 40.25
C ASP A 108 0.37 11.64 40.53
N VAL A 109 1.51 12.24 40.21
CA VAL A 109 2.81 11.59 40.27
C VAL A 109 3.48 11.92 41.60
N GLN A 110 3.78 10.90 42.39
CA GLN A 110 4.67 11.07 43.55
C GLN A 110 6.08 11.36 43.04
N ASN A 111 6.74 12.40 43.61
CA ASN A 111 8.05 12.88 43.18
C ASN A 111 9.12 11.78 43.15
N ASP A 112 9.12 10.87 44.11
CA ASP A 112 10.08 9.76 44.22
C ASP A 112 9.74 8.50 43.40
N ALA A 113 8.55 8.47 42.79
CA ALA A 113 8.18 7.34 41.95
C ALA A 113 9.08 7.22 40.72
N LYS A 114 9.36 6.00 40.31
CA LYS A 114 10.24 5.71 39.16
C LYS A 114 9.41 5.41 37.93
N PHE A 115 9.80 6.02 36.82
CA PHE A 115 9.20 5.86 35.51
C PHE A 115 10.25 5.55 34.46
N LEU A 116 9.80 5.16 33.27
CA LEU A 116 10.64 4.91 32.10
C LEU A 116 10.20 5.82 30.94
N LEU A 117 11.17 6.45 30.28
CA LEU A 117 10.98 6.97 28.92
C LEU A 117 11.42 5.86 27.96
N GLY A 118 10.48 5.27 27.21
CA GLY A 118 10.76 4.35 26.12
C GLY A 118 10.93 5.11 24.82
N VAL A 119 12.07 4.94 24.14
CA VAL A 119 12.27 5.38 22.75
C VAL A 119 12.27 4.14 21.87
N PHE A 120 11.42 4.14 20.86
CA PHE A 120 11.19 2.99 19.98
C PHE A 120 11.65 3.32 18.57
N ALA A 121 12.42 2.40 17.98
CA ALA A 121 12.95 2.57 16.63
C ALA A 121 12.82 1.28 15.82
N CYS A 122 12.67 1.41 14.50
CA CYS A 122 12.65 0.29 13.56
C CYS A 122 13.88 0.37 12.64
N VAL A 123 14.99 -0.16 13.13
CA VAL A 123 16.32 0.03 12.55
C VAL A 123 16.66 -1.02 11.50
N CYS A 124 17.46 -0.63 10.52
CA CYS A 124 18.11 -1.53 9.57
C CYS A 124 19.60 -1.64 9.92
N LYS A 125 20.01 -2.79 10.49
CA LYS A 125 21.43 -3.06 10.78
C LYS A 125 22.08 -3.84 9.63
N ASN A 126 23.34 -3.51 9.34
CA ASN A 126 24.16 -4.19 8.33
C ASN A 126 23.53 -4.18 6.92
N HIS A 127 22.91 -3.06 6.55
CA HIS A 127 22.43 -2.87 5.18
C HIS A 127 23.61 -2.90 4.20
N LYS A 128 23.50 -3.74 3.17
CA LYS A 128 24.46 -3.76 2.06
C LYS A 128 23.91 -2.95 0.91
N PRO A 129 24.71 -2.10 0.27
CA PRO A 129 24.28 -1.38 -0.94
C PRO A 129 23.62 -2.34 -1.95
N LYS A 130 22.58 -1.88 -2.63
CA LYS A 130 21.81 -2.65 -3.63
C LYS A 130 21.06 -3.87 -3.08
N THR A 131 20.80 -3.96 -1.75
CA THR A 131 19.95 -5.00 -1.18
C THR A 131 18.75 -4.34 -0.49
N LEU A 132 17.62 -5.04 -0.45
CA LEU A 132 16.43 -4.55 0.29
C LEU A 132 16.69 -4.55 1.80
N LYS A 133 16.28 -3.48 2.47
CA LYS A 133 16.44 -3.27 3.91
C LYS A 133 15.66 -4.32 4.71
N LYS A 134 16.31 -4.93 5.69
CA LYS A 134 15.67 -5.81 6.66
C LYS A 134 15.61 -5.12 8.01
N ARG A 135 14.41 -4.75 8.43
CA ARG A 135 14.20 -3.99 9.65
C ARG A 135 13.93 -4.87 10.86
N ARG A 136 14.23 -4.31 12.04
CA ARG A 136 13.84 -4.86 13.33
C ARG A 136 13.50 -3.75 14.31
N VAL A 137 12.55 -4.00 15.19
CA VAL A 137 12.23 -3.09 16.29
C VAL A 137 13.32 -3.17 17.36
N GLU A 138 13.76 -2.02 17.83
CA GLU A 138 14.63 -1.87 18.99
C GLU A 138 13.97 -0.90 19.97
N GLU A 139 14.10 -1.23 21.25
CA GLU A 139 13.48 -0.50 22.35
C GLU A 139 14.58 -0.02 23.30
N PHE A 140 14.58 1.25 23.62
CA PHE A 140 15.54 1.89 24.50
C PHE A 140 14.80 2.50 25.68
N PHE A 141 15.17 2.12 26.91
CA PHE A 141 14.48 2.58 28.11
C PHE A 141 15.42 3.44 28.96
N PHE A 142 14.89 4.56 29.45
CA PHE A 142 15.59 5.53 30.27
C PHE A 142 14.77 5.80 31.53
N ARG A 143 15.37 5.45 32.69
CA ARG A 143 14.73 5.63 33.98
C ARG A 143 14.85 7.08 34.45
N PHE A 144 13.80 7.60 35.06
CA PHE A 144 13.74 8.93 35.66
C PHE A 144 12.82 8.91 36.89
N LYS A 145 12.88 9.98 37.71
CA LYS A 145 11.99 10.17 38.86
C LYS A 145 10.80 11.03 38.50
N GLY A 146 9.71 10.88 39.25
CA GLY A 146 8.47 11.63 39.06
C GLY A 146 8.61 13.15 39.09
N GLU A 147 9.59 13.69 39.86
CA GLU A 147 9.92 15.12 39.88
C GLU A 147 10.26 15.69 38.49
N GLN A 148 10.72 14.84 37.55
CA GLN A 148 11.12 15.23 36.19
C GLN A 148 10.02 14.93 35.15
N MET A 149 8.83 14.48 35.58
CA MET A 149 7.75 14.06 34.69
C MET A 149 7.42 15.10 33.62
N GLN A 150 7.26 16.36 34.01
CA GLN A 150 6.89 17.43 33.08
C GLN A 150 7.98 17.67 32.02
N GLN A 151 9.25 17.62 32.38
CA GLN A 151 10.37 17.78 31.45
C GLN A 151 10.45 16.56 30.49
N VAL A 152 10.23 15.35 31.01
CA VAL A 152 10.23 14.13 30.18
C VAL A 152 9.03 14.10 29.21
N LEU A 153 7.86 14.56 29.63
CA LEU A 153 6.68 14.69 28.73
C LEU A 153 6.94 15.71 27.60
N LYS A 154 7.65 16.83 27.92
CA LYS A 154 8.08 17.76 26.87
C LYS A 154 9.06 17.11 25.89
N LEU A 155 10.05 16.36 26.39
CA LEU A 155 10.98 15.61 25.55
C LEU A 155 10.25 14.55 24.69
N GLN A 156 9.33 13.81 25.27
CA GLN A 156 8.47 12.87 24.53
C GLN A 156 7.71 13.58 23.39
N LYS A 157 7.10 14.74 23.68
CA LYS A 157 6.37 15.53 22.67
C LYS A 157 7.27 15.95 21.52
N ILE A 158 8.50 16.39 21.80
CA ILE A 158 9.49 16.76 20.78
C ILE A 158 9.88 15.55 19.95
N ILE A 159 10.25 14.42 20.59
CA ILE A 159 10.63 13.19 19.86
C ILE A 159 9.49 12.73 18.95
N ASN A 160 8.27 12.71 19.45
CA ASN A 160 7.10 12.28 18.68
C ASN A 160 6.79 13.23 17.51
N PHE A 161 6.97 14.55 17.70
CA PHE A 161 6.80 15.53 16.64
C PHE A 161 7.82 15.34 15.52
N VAL A 162 9.10 15.19 15.87
CA VAL A 162 10.18 15.02 14.89
C VAL A 162 10.12 13.65 14.21
N ALA A 163 9.65 12.61 14.92
CA ALA A 163 9.48 11.27 14.37
C ALA A 163 8.25 11.14 13.46
N ASP A 164 7.27 12.03 13.54
CA ASP A 164 6.07 11.98 12.69
C ASP A 164 6.41 12.38 11.25
N PRO A 165 6.19 11.50 10.25
CA PRO A 165 6.54 11.78 8.85
C PRO A 165 5.84 13.01 8.29
N ARG A 166 4.67 13.41 8.82
CA ARG A 166 3.91 14.61 8.40
C ARG A 166 4.63 15.92 8.72
N ASN A 167 5.62 15.90 9.62
CA ASN A 167 6.37 17.07 10.06
C ASN A 167 7.77 17.15 9.43
N GLN A 168 8.17 16.19 8.62
CA GLN A 168 9.53 16.06 8.14
C GLN A 168 10.01 17.30 7.35
N GLU A 169 9.17 17.83 6.46
CA GLU A 169 9.51 19.04 5.70
C GLU A 169 9.77 20.27 6.60
N ILE A 170 9.08 20.34 7.75
CA ILE A 170 9.29 21.39 8.74
C ILE A 170 10.64 21.18 9.42
N VAL A 171 10.91 19.96 9.87
CA VAL A 171 12.13 19.60 10.61
C VAL A 171 13.38 19.76 9.75
N GLU A 172 13.34 19.38 8.48
CA GLU A 172 14.48 19.49 7.55
C GLU A 172 14.90 20.94 7.24
N LYS A 173 13.99 21.89 7.41
CA LYS A 173 14.28 23.32 7.21
C LYS A 173 14.94 24.00 8.42
N LEU A 174 15.01 23.29 9.56
CA LEU A 174 15.59 23.85 10.80
C LEU A 174 17.11 23.67 10.81
N GLU A 175 17.83 24.70 11.26
CA GLU A 175 19.25 24.60 11.58
C GLU A 175 19.47 23.94 12.95
N SER A 176 18.56 24.18 13.91
CA SER A 176 18.56 23.62 15.26
C SER A 176 17.15 23.34 15.73
N LEU A 177 16.94 22.25 16.50
CA LEU A 177 15.67 21.96 17.15
C LEU A 177 15.31 22.96 18.28
N ASP A 178 16.20 23.84 18.68
CA ASP A 178 15.85 24.97 19.56
C ASP A 178 14.89 25.97 18.88
N GLN A 179 14.82 25.97 17.57
CA GLN A 179 13.90 26.77 16.74
C GLN A 179 12.56 26.07 16.48
N LEU A 180 12.38 24.87 17.05
CA LEU A 180 11.21 24.05 16.76
C LEU A 180 9.95 24.64 17.41
N GLU A 181 8.98 25.00 16.58
CA GLU A 181 7.62 25.30 17.01
C GLU A 181 6.73 24.05 16.82
N ILE A 182 6.26 23.50 17.93
CA ILE A 182 5.41 22.30 17.88
C ILE A 182 3.99 22.72 17.53
N VAL A 183 3.57 22.38 16.32
CA VAL A 183 2.17 22.47 15.90
C VAL A 183 1.46 21.19 16.30
N GLU A 184 0.41 21.30 17.12
CA GLU A 184 -0.39 20.14 17.49
C GLU A 184 -1.16 19.62 16.26
N ARG A 185 -0.98 18.33 15.98
CA ARG A 185 -1.73 17.61 14.94
C ARG A 185 -2.58 16.52 15.58
N PRO A 186 -3.76 16.24 15.05
CA PRO A 186 -4.54 15.08 15.49
C PRO A 186 -3.70 13.80 15.40
N GLN A 187 -3.86 12.92 16.37
CA GLN A 187 -3.28 11.58 16.32
C GLN A 187 -3.79 10.86 15.08
N ARG A 188 -2.89 10.19 14.34
CA ARG A 188 -3.31 9.38 13.19
C ARG A 188 -4.20 8.23 13.65
N LYS A 189 -5.26 7.98 12.91
CA LYS A 189 -6.19 6.89 13.16
C LYS A 189 -6.30 5.97 11.95
N PHE A 190 -6.03 4.68 12.13
CA PHE A 190 -6.11 3.68 11.07
C PHE A 190 -7.24 2.68 11.35
N LEU A 191 -8.04 2.41 10.33
CA LEU A 191 -8.96 1.26 10.33
C LEU A 191 -8.21 0.03 9.83
N VAL A 192 -8.15 -1.02 10.64
CA VAL A 192 -7.40 -2.24 10.32
C VAL A 192 -8.36 -3.40 10.10
N LEU A 193 -8.40 -3.90 8.88
CA LEU A 193 -9.24 -5.02 8.45
C LEU A 193 -8.39 -6.28 8.40
N VAL A 194 -8.62 -7.22 9.32
CA VAL A 194 -7.81 -8.44 9.44
C VAL A 194 -8.56 -9.62 8.84
N ASN A 195 -7.97 -10.25 7.83
CA ASN A 195 -8.48 -11.48 7.25
C ASN A 195 -7.85 -12.72 7.92
N PRO A 196 -8.55 -13.39 8.85
CA PRO A 196 -7.98 -14.47 9.65
C PRO A 196 -7.64 -15.73 8.84
N VAL A 197 -8.29 -15.91 7.68
CA VAL A 197 -8.09 -17.08 6.80
C VAL A 197 -7.07 -16.83 5.70
N SER A 198 -6.46 -15.64 5.65
CA SER A 198 -5.49 -15.28 4.62
C SER A 198 -4.22 -16.10 4.74
N GLY A 199 -3.73 -16.60 3.59
CA GLY A 199 -2.52 -17.40 3.49
C GLY A 199 -2.55 -18.63 4.42
N PRO A 200 -1.55 -18.78 5.32
CA PRO A 200 -1.52 -19.90 6.28
C PRO A 200 -2.39 -19.68 7.53
N GLY A 201 -3.32 -18.71 7.51
CA GLY A 201 -4.23 -18.44 8.64
C GLY A 201 -3.57 -17.76 9.85
N ARG A 202 -2.50 -16.99 9.65
CA ARG A 202 -1.73 -16.34 10.73
C ARG A 202 -1.83 -14.82 10.73
N ALA A 203 -2.70 -14.22 9.89
CA ALA A 203 -2.78 -12.78 9.72
C ALA A 203 -3.07 -12.05 11.05
N GLN A 204 -4.01 -12.55 11.84
CA GLN A 204 -4.35 -11.98 13.14
C GLN A 204 -3.15 -12.02 14.10
N GLN A 205 -2.48 -13.17 14.24
CA GLN A 205 -1.28 -13.30 15.08
C GLN A 205 -0.16 -12.35 14.64
N VAL A 206 0.05 -12.22 13.32
CA VAL A 206 1.04 -11.29 12.75
C VAL A 206 0.70 -9.85 13.12
N TYR A 207 -0.56 -9.45 12.99
CA TYR A 207 -1.01 -8.13 13.39
C TYR A 207 -0.75 -7.88 14.87
N GLU A 208 -1.27 -8.73 15.75
CA GLU A 208 -1.19 -8.56 17.21
C GLU A 208 0.25 -8.54 17.75
N THR A 209 1.13 -9.41 17.21
CA THR A 209 2.48 -9.58 17.76
C THR A 209 3.55 -8.70 17.09
N LYS A 210 3.34 -8.23 15.86
CA LYS A 210 4.36 -7.51 15.09
C LYS A 210 3.93 -6.10 14.64
N VAL A 211 2.65 -5.94 14.27
CA VAL A 211 2.18 -4.70 13.63
C VAL A 211 1.60 -3.73 14.67
N ALA A 212 0.64 -4.18 15.46
CA ALA A 212 -0.04 -3.35 16.45
C ALA A 212 0.92 -2.67 17.45
N PRO A 213 1.96 -3.34 17.99
CA PRO A 213 2.95 -2.69 18.84
C PRO A 213 3.69 -1.56 18.11
N MET A 214 4.07 -1.77 16.84
CA MET A 214 4.80 -0.77 16.06
C MET A 214 3.94 0.47 15.76
N LEU A 215 2.68 0.29 15.38
CA LEU A 215 1.76 1.40 15.13
C LEU A 215 1.52 2.19 16.42
N ARG A 216 1.35 1.51 17.56
CA ARG A 216 1.23 2.14 18.87
C ARG A 216 2.49 2.94 19.22
N PHE A 217 3.71 2.40 18.98
CA PHE A 217 4.96 3.11 19.20
C PHE A 217 5.09 4.35 18.30
N ALA A 218 4.51 4.31 17.11
CA ALA A 218 4.44 5.43 16.18
C ALA A 218 3.29 6.42 16.47
N ASN A 219 2.65 6.31 17.64
CA ASN A 219 1.52 7.14 18.05
C ASN A 219 0.36 7.10 17.04
N VAL A 220 0.04 5.92 16.52
CA VAL A 220 -1.11 5.66 15.64
C VAL A 220 -2.19 4.93 16.42
N GLU A 221 -3.37 5.50 16.47
CA GLU A 221 -4.57 4.83 16.97
C GLU A 221 -5.06 3.82 15.94
N THR A 222 -5.50 2.64 16.38
CA THR A 222 -6.00 1.61 15.48
C THR A 222 -7.38 1.13 15.92
N GLU A 223 -8.33 1.17 14.99
CA GLU A 223 -9.60 0.48 15.12
C GLU A 223 -9.53 -0.82 14.31
N VAL A 224 -9.77 -1.97 14.96
CA VAL A 224 -9.55 -3.29 14.36
C VAL A 224 -10.87 -3.98 14.12
N LYS A 225 -11.08 -4.46 12.89
CA LYS A 225 -12.20 -5.34 12.52
C LYS A 225 -11.67 -6.65 11.97
N ILE A 226 -12.09 -7.75 12.55
CA ILE A 226 -11.78 -9.09 12.04
C ILE A 226 -12.84 -9.45 10.99
N MET A 227 -12.39 -9.80 9.81
CA MET A 227 -13.31 -10.23 8.74
C MET A 227 -13.74 -11.68 8.97
N ASP A 228 -15.02 -11.97 8.80
CA ASP A 228 -15.63 -13.27 9.12
C ASP A 228 -16.26 -13.97 7.90
N HIS A 229 -16.41 -13.26 6.77
CA HIS A 229 -16.91 -13.80 5.52
C HIS A 229 -16.27 -13.10 4.30
N ALA A 230 -16.46 -13.64 3.11
CA ALA A 230 -16.05 -13.03 1.86
C ALA A 230 -16.82 -11.72 1.61
N ASN A 231 -16.17 -10.73 1.01
CA ASN A 231 -16.69 -9.37 0.80
C ASN A 231 -16.93 -8.53 2.07
N HIS A 232 -16.58 -9.01 3.27
CA HIS A 232 -16.76 -8.24 4.49
C HIS A 232 -15.94 -6.94 4.49
N ALA A 233 -14.73 -6.93 3.90
CA ALA A 233 -13.96 -5.70 3.76
C ALA A 233 -14.68 -4.69 2.85
N MET A 234 -15.32 -5.14 1.77
CA MET A 234 -16.15 -4.32 0.90
C MET A 234 -17.32 -3.70 1.67
N GLU A 235 -18.05 -4.50 2.44
CA GLU A 235 -19.19 -4.05 3.24
C GLU A 235 -18.77 -2.97 4.23
N VAL A 236 -17.65 -3.18 4.93
CA VAL A 236 -17.13 -2.20 5.90
C VAL A 236 -16.81 -0.87 5.20
N VAL A 237 -16.09 -0.88 4.07
CA VAL A 237 -15.67 0.38 3.43
C VAL A 237 -16.81 1.11 2.72
N LEU A 238 -17.91 0.42 2.40
CA LEU A 238 -19.13 1.05 1.91
C LEU A 238 -19.72 2.03 2.94
N GLU A 239 -19.55 1.77 4.23
CA GLU A 239 -20.22 2.48 5.33
C GLU A 239 -19.26 3.40 6.11
N ILE A 240 -17.92 3.31 5.95
CA ILE A 240 -17.02 4.15 6.72
C ILE A 240 -17.23 5.64 6.44
N PRO A 241 -17.23 6.49 7.48
CA PRO A 241 -17.24 7.93 7.28
C PRO A 241 -15.89 8.39 6.72
N LEU A 242 -15.92 9.20 5.64
CA LEU A 242 -14.70 9.76 5.06
C LEU A 242 -14.07 10.80 5.98
N GLY A 243 -12.75 10.87 5.98
CA GLY A 243 -11.98 11.82 6.78
C GLY A 243 -11.82 11.46 8.25
N VAL A 244 -12.37 10.31 8.71
CA VAL A 244 -12.18 9.80 10.09
C VAL A 244 -10.90 9.00 10.22
N TYR A 245 -10.54 8.25 9.18
CA TYR A 245 -9.34 7.42 9.18
C TYR A 245 -8.30 8.00 8.23
N ASP A 246 -7.06 8.11 8.69
CA ASP A 246 -5.93 8.49 7.83
C ASP A 246 -5.51 7.36 6.88
N CYS A 247 -5.86 6.11 7.20
CA CYS A 247 -5.59 4.94 6.36
C CYS A 247 -6.55 3.79 6.67
N VAL A 248 -6.96 3.05 5.64
CA VAL A 248 -7.61 1.74 5.73
C VAL A 248 -6.56 0.67 5.44
N VAL A 249 -6.26 -0.17 6.42
CA VAL A 249 -5.17 -1.16 6.33
C VAL A 249 -5.75 -2.56 6.18
N ALA A 250 -5.40 -3.25 5.10
CA ALA A 250 -5.65 -4.68 4.95
C ALA A 250 -4.52 -5.50 5.62
N VAL A 251 -4.85 -6.41 6.51
CA VAL A 251 -3.94 -7.44 7.02
C VAL A 251 -4.35 -8.75 6.38
N GLY A 252 -3.76 -9.06 5.23
CA GLY A 252 -4.21 -10.16 4.38
C GLY A 252 -3.41 -10.29 3.09
N GLY A 253 -4.08 -10.72 2.04
CA GLY A 253 -3.56 -10.78 0.67
C GLY A 253 -4.21 -9.72 -0.24
N ASP A 254 -3.88 -9.78 -1.53
CA ASP A 254 -4.37 -8.85 -2.55
C ASP A 254 -5.91 -8.92 -2.71
N GLY A 255 -6.55 -10.09 -2.49
CA GLY A 255 -8.00 -10.21 -2.49
C GLY A 255 -8.70 -9.34 -1.44
N SER A 256 -8.10 -9.14 -0.25
CA SER A 256 -8.66 -8.19 0.74
C SER A 256 -8.56 -6.74 0.28
N LEU A 257 -7.52 -6.38 -0.47
CA LEU A 257 -7.40 -5.07 -1.11
C LEU A 257 -8.39 -4.91 -2.26
N TYR A 258 -8.59 -5.97 -3.05
CA TYR A 258 -9.59 -5.98 -4.10
C TYR A 258 -10.98 -5.65 -3.55
N GLU A 259 -11.40 -6.32 -2.46
CA GLU A 259 -12.66 -6.00 -1.77
C GLU A 259 -12.74 -4.52 -1.35
N ILE A 260 -11.64 -3.95 -0.81
CA ILE A 260 -11.58 -2.55 -0.40
C ILE A 260 -11.73 -1.62 -1.60
N VAL A 261 -10.97 -1.83 -2.68
CA VAL A 261 -11.02 -0.99 -3.89
C VAL A 261 -12.40 -1.04 -4.52
N GLN A 262 -12.97 -2.25 -4.72
CA GLN A 262 -14.32 -2.38 -5.27
C GLN A 262 -15.36 -1.70 -4.37
N GLY A 263 -15.22 -1.81 -3.05
CA GLY A 263 -16.12 -1.17 -2.08
C GLY A 263 -16.08 0.34 -2.17
N LEU A 264 -14.90 0.94 -2.16
CA LEU A 264 -14.72 2.39 -2.30
C LEU A 264 -15.29 2.90 -3.63
N MET A 265 -15.05 2.17 -4.72
CA MET A 265 -15.58 2.49 -6.04
C MET A 265 -17.10 2.30 -6.16
N LYS A 266 -17.75 1.49 -5.35
CA LYS A 266 -19.21 1.29 -5.34
C LYS A 266 -19.99 2.39 -4.62
N ARG A 267 -19.35 3.21 -3.80
CA ARG A 267 -19.99 4.28 -3.03
C ARG A 267 -20.60 5.35 -3.95
N ALA A 268 -21.60 6.06 -3.48
CA ALA A 268 -22.14 7.22 -4.20
C ALA A 268 -21.14 8.40 -4.25
N ASP A 269 -20.32 8.53 -3.21
CA ASP A 269 -19.23 9.52 -3.07
C ASP A 269 -17.86 8.90 -3.44
N TRP A 270 -17.83 8.02 -4.42
CA TRP A 270 -16.67 7.23 -4.82
C TRP A 270 -15.42 8.07 -5.13
N ASN A 271 -15.61 9.24 -5.73
CA ASN A 271 -14.53 10.16 -6.12
C ASN A 271 -13.73 10.70 -4.92
N ASP A 272 -14.40 10.92 -3.77
CA ASP A 272 -13.73 11.21 -2.52
C ASP A 272 -13.26 9.92 -1.82
N ALA A 273 -14.08 8.87 -1.87
CA ALA A 273 -13.80 7.62 -1.19
C ALA A 273 -12.57 6.88 -1.72
N ILE A 274 -12.37 6.84 -3.04
CA ILE A 274 -11.20 6.16 -3.64
C ILE A 274 -9.86 6.84 -3.28
N ARG A 275 -9.91 8.10 -2.86
CA ARG A 275 -8.75 8.85 -2.37
C ARG A 275 -8.44 8.55 -0.90
N GLN A 276 -9.24 7.72 -0.21
CA GLN A 276 -8.92 7.20 1.11
C GLN A 276 -7.62 6.39 1.03
N PRO A 277 -6.53 6.79 1.76
CA PRO A 277 -5.29 6.03 1.69
C PRO A 277 -5.47 4.58 2.13
N ILE A 278 -4.90 3.65 1.36
CA ILE A 278 -4.94 2.22 1.62
C ILE A 278 -3.54 1.76 2.02
N GLY A 279 -3.48 0.86 3.00
CA GLY A 279 -2.26 0.21 3.44
C GLY A 279 -2.38 -1.30 3.41
N ILE A 280 -1.26 -2.01 3.34
CA ILE A 280 -1.26 -3.47 3.35
C ILE A 280 -0.17 -4.03 4.26
N ILE A 281 -0.56 -5.04 5.04
CA ILE A 281 0.34 -5.93 5.79
C ILE A 281 0.27 -7.31 5.13
N PRO A 282 1.38 -7.81 4.56
CA PRO A 282 1.38 -9.08 3.84
C PRO A 282 1.06 -10.26 4.77
N GLY A 283 -0.06 -10.89 4.56
CA GLY A 283 -0.55 -12.08 5.28
C GLY A 283 -1.06 -13.18 4.34
N GLY A 284 -1.23 -12.88 3.07
CA GLY A 284 -1.67 -13.80 2.02
C GLY A 284 -0.54 -14.62 1.39
N SER A 285 -0.87 -15.32 0.30
CA SER A 285 0.10 -16.16 -0.44
C SER A 285 0.85 -15.37 -1.52
N GLY A 286 0.20 -14.42 -2.22
CA GLY A 286 0.79 -13.59 -3.27
C GLY A 286 1.38 -12.31 -2.70
N ASN A 287 0.54 -11.38 -2.28
CA ASN A 287 0.87 -10.07 -1.71
C ASN A 287 1.63 -9.16 -2.70
N GLY A 288 1.20 -9.14 -3.97
CA GLY A 288 1.88 -8.41 -5.04
C GLY A 288 2.03 -6.92 -4.76
N LEU A 289 0.94 -6.22 -4.36
CA LEU A 289 1.02 -4.81 -4.02
C LEU A 289 1.93 -4.55 -2.81
N ALA A 290 1.88 -5.39 -1.75
CA ALA A 290 2.76 -5.24 -0.61
C ALA A 290 4.25 -5.38 -0.98
N HIS A 291 4.56 -6.28 -1.92
CA HIS A 291 5.92 -6.45 -2.43
C HIS A 291 6.36 -5.30 -3.35
N SER A 292 5.45 -4.76 -4.17
CA SER A 292 5.70 -3.58 -4.99
C SER A 292 5.99 -2.35 -4.13
N ILE A 293 5.16 -2.10 -3.09
CA ILE A 293 5.39 -1.00 -2.13
C ILE A 293 6.73 -1.17 -1.42
N ALA A 294 7.02 -2.37 -0.93
CA ALA A 294 8.27 -2.65 -0.23
C ALA A 294 9.48 -2.46 -1.17
N HIS A 295 9.40 -2.92 -2.41
CA HIS A 295 10.47 -2.79 -3.39
C HIS A 295 10.78 -1.32 -3.72
N GLN A 296 9.76 -0.51 -4.01
CA GLN A 296 9.96 0.92 -4.29
C GLN A 296 10.44 1.70 -3.06
N SER A 297 10.11 1.24 -1.85
CA SER A 297 10.62 1.78 -0.58
C SER A 297 12.01 1.22 -0.19
N GLU A 298 12.64 0.39 -1.04
CA GLU A 298 13.88 -0.34 -0.75
C GLU A 298 13.79 -1.26 0.48
N GLU A 299 12.61 -1.67 0.85
CA GLU A 299 12.32 -2.51 2.02
C GLU A 299 12.03 -3.95 1.61
N LYS A 300 12.24 -4.92 2.50
CA LYS A 300 11.79 -6.29 2.26
C LYS A 300 10.28 -6.42 2.46
N GLY A 301 9.60 -7.20 1.62
CA GLY A 301 8.17 -7.51 1.73
C GLY A 301 7.85 -8.39 2.96
N LYS A 302 8.14 -7.91 4.17
CA LYS A 302 7.88 -8.60 5.45
C LYS A 302 6.95 -7.77 6.33
N PRO A 303 6.12 -8.39 7.19
CA PRO A 303 5.16 -7.66 8.02
C PRO A 303 5.77 -6.52 8.86
N VAL A 304 7.00 -6.69 9.39
CA VAL A 304 7.69 -5.63 10.16
C VAL A 304 8.06 -4.46 9.26
N ASN A 305 8.53 -4.72 8.04
CA ASN A 305 8.85 -3.67 7.07
C ASN A 305 7.58 -2.95 6.58
N ALA A 306 6.49 -3.70 6.35
CA ALA A 306 5.20 -3.12 5.99
C ALA A 306 4.63 -2.26 7.12
N ALA A 307 4.71 -2.70 8.37
CA ALA A 307 4.33 -1.89 9.53
C ALA A 307 5.18 -0.62 9.65
N PHE A 308 6.48 -0.69 9.33
CA PHE A 308 7.36 0.47 9.24
C PHE A 308 6.89 1.44 8.14
N ILE A 309 6.56 0.92 6.96
CA ILE A 309 6.04 1.74 5.85
C ILE A 309 4.75 2.45 6.28
N LEU A 310 3.83 1.77 6.95
CA LEU A 310 2.61 2.39 7.47
C LEU A 310 2.90 3.46 8.54
N ALA A 311 3.86 3.21 9.42
CA ALA A 311 4.21 4.12 10.50
C ALA A 311 4.94 5.38 9.99
N LYS A 312 5.80 5.25 8.98
CA LYS A 312 6.69 6.30 8.46
C LYS A 312 6.32 6.80 7.06
N GLY A 313 5.37 6.16 6.40
CA GLY A 313 4.90 6.53 5.08
C GLY A 313 3.90 7.68 5.09
N LEU A 314 3.70 8.21 3.89
CA LEU A 314 2.69 9.21 3.54
C LEU A 314 1.82 8.66 2.39
N PRO A 315 0.63 9.24 2.15
CA PRO A 315 -0.17 8.87 0.98
C PRO A 315 0.57 9.17 -0.33
N HIS A 316 0.61 8.19 -1.22
CA HIS A 316 1.08 8.25 -2.60
C HIS A 316 -0.05 7.89 -3.54
N ASP A 317 -0.06 8.49 -4.70
CA ASP A 317 -1.04 8.15 -5.74
C ASP A 317 -0.77 6.74 -6.29
N LEU A 318 -1.85 6.05 -6.68
CA LEU A 318 -1.85 4.71 -7.25
C LEU A 318 -2.76 4.68 -8.47
N ASP A 319 -2.26 4.12 -9.55
CA ASP A 319 -3.02 3.89 -10.75
C ASP A 319 -4.08 2.81 -10.53
N ILE A 320 -5.26 3.04 -11.07
CA ILE A 320 -6.35 2.06 -11.12
C ILE A 320 -6.75 1.84 -12.58
N THR A 321 -6.89 0.59 -12.95
CA THR A 321 -7.34 0.20 -14.27
C THR A 321 -8.82 -0.17 -14.25
N SER A 322 -9.66 0.54 -14.99
CA SER A 322 -11.03 0.06 -15.29
C SER A 322 -10.94 -1.12 -16.26
N VAL A 323 -11.60 -2.21 -15.91
CA VAL A 323 -11.64 -3.44 -16.71
C VAL A 323 -13.09 -3.80 -17.02
N ARG A 324 -13.43 -3.84 -18.31
CA ARG A 324 -14.77 -4.12 -18.81
C ARG A 324 -14.77 -5.45 -19.58
N ASN A 325 -15.72 -6.33 -19.28
CA ASN A 325 -15.88 -7.65 -19.91
C ASN A 325 -17.16 -7.77 -20.77
N GLY A 326 -17.80 -6.63 -21.07
CA GLY A 326 -19.08 -6.57 -21.79
C GLY A 326 -20.32 -6.73 -20.90
N LYS A 327 -20.19 -7.12 -19.63
CA LYS A 327 -21.29 -7.27 -18.66
C LYS A 327 -21.18 -6.23 -17.53
N GLU A 328 -19.99 -6.07 -16.99
CA GLU A 328 -19.70 -5.21 -15.85
C GLU A 328 -18.33 -4.55 -15.97
N THR A 329 -18.08 -3.55 -15.14
CA THR A 329 -16.77 -2.91 -14.98
C THR A 329 -16.26 -3.19 -13.57
N THR A 330 -15.04 -3.70 -13.49
CA THR A 330 -14.26 -3.89 -12.25
C THR A 330 -13.04 -2.97 -12.27
N TYR A 331 -12.39 -2.81 -11.10
CA TYR A 331 -11.26 -1.90 -10.93
C TYR A 331 -10.05 -2.69 -10.44
N SER A 332 -9.00 -2.76 -11.27
CA SER A 332 -7.76 -3.46 -10.97
C SER A 332 -6.68 -2.49 -10.49
N PHE A 333 -5.89 -2.93 -9.52
CA PHE A 333 -4.71 -2.23 -9.03
C PHE A 333 -3.43 -3.07 -9.17
N LEU A 334 -3.54 -4.36 -9.52
CA LEU A 334 -2.44 -5.32 -9.48
C LEU A 334 -2.13 -5.91 -10.85
N SER A 335 -2.99 -6.81 -11.36
CA SER A 335 -2.69 -7.59 -12.56
C SER A 335 -3.93 -8.04 -13.33
N LEU A 336 -3.74 -8.26 -14.65
CA LEU A 336 -4.65 -9.02 -15.48
C LEU A 336 -3.87 -10.17 -16.10
N GLU A 337 -4.48 -11.35 -16.13
CA GLU A 337 -3.82 -12.59 -16.49
C GLU A 337 -4.63 -13.37 -17.52
N TRP A 338 -3.93 -13.89 -18.54
CA TRP A 338 -4.50 -14.81 -19.53
C TRP A 338 -3.46 -15.82 -19.97
N ALA A 339 -3.92 -16.88 -20.63
CA ALA A 339 -3.13 -18.01 -21.07
C ALA A 339 -2.62 -18.85 -19.89
N SER A 340 -1.40 -19.40 -19.97
CA SER A 340 -0.93 -20.35 -18.95
C SER A 340 -0.84 -19.76 -17.54
N ILE A 341 -0.72 -18.44 -17.40
CA ILE A 341 -0.62 -17.84 -16.06
C ILE A 341 -1.97 -17.83 -15.34
N ALA A 342 -3.07 -17.54 -16.03
CA ALA A 342 -4.41 -17.62 -15.46
C ALA A 342 -4.74 -19.05 -15.00
N ASP A 343 -4.39 -20.05 -15.82
CA ASP A 343 -4.56 -21.47 -15.45
C ASP A 343 -3.72 -21.85 -14.22
N VAL A 344 -2.50 -21.30 -14.10
CA VAL A 344 -1.60 -21.52 -12.94
C VAL A 344 -2.18 -20.87 -11.70
N ASP A 345 -2.63 -19.63 -11.77
CA ASP A 345 -3.13 -18.90 -10.61
C ASP A 345 -4.37 -19.60 -10.03
N ILE A 346 -5.38 -19.82 -10.85
CA ILE A 346 -6.62 -20.50 -10.45
C ILE A 346 -6.35 -21.95 -10.02
N GLY A 347 -5.54 -22.69 -10.80
CA GLY A 347 -5.17 -24.08 -10.47
C GLY A 347 -4.42 -24.20 -9.14
N SER A 348 -3.65 -23.19 -8.76
CA SER A 348 -2.86 -23.16 -7.53
C SER A 348 -3.69 -22.93 -6.27
N GLU A 349 -4.92 -22.43 -6.39
CA GLU A 349 -5.77 -22.13 -5.24
C GLU A 349 -6.02 -23.35 -4.34
N LYS A 350 -6.14 -24.52 -4.92
CA LYS A 350 -6.26 -25.81 -4.19
C LYS A 350 -5.01 -26.14 -3.35
N LEU A 351 -3.90 -25.46 -3.64
CA LEU A 351 -2.60 -25.66 -3.00
C LEU A 351 -2.24 -24.56 -2.00
N ARG A 352 -3.21 -23.75 -1.53
CA ARG A 352 -2.99 -22.60 -0.62
C ARG A 352 -2.15 -22.94 0.62
N MET A 353 -2.24 -24.18 1.12
CA MET A 353 -1.44 -24.63 2.27
C MET A 353 0.08 -24.59 2.01
N LEU A 354 0.53 -24.61 0.76
CA LEU A 354 1.95 -24.56 0.39
C LEU A 354 2.51 -23.13 0.36
N GLY A 355 1.71 -22.10 0.65
CA GLY A 355 2.12 -20.70 0.57
C GLY A 355 2.62 -20.35 -0.84
N GLY A 356 3.73 -19.62 -0.97
CA GLY A 356 4.29 -19.21 -2.27
C GLY A 356 4.68 -20.39 -3.18
N LEU A 357 5.05 -21.55 -2.62
CA LEU A 357 5.40 -22.75 -3.40
C LEU A 357 4.22 -23.28 -4.26
N ARG A 358 2.99 -22.90 -3.95
CA ARG A 358 1.81 -23.31 -4.72
C ARG A 358 1.94 -22.95 -6.20
N PHE A 359 2.44 -21.74 -6.50
CA PHE A 359 2.60 -21.27 -7.86
C PHE A 359 3.63 -22.09 -8.63
N THR A 360 4.77 -22.40 -8.01
CA THR A 360 5.81 -23.24 -8.63
C THR A 360 5.28 -24.63 -8.95
N VAL A 361 4.54 -25.25 -8.03
CA VAL A 361 3.97 -26.60 -8.24
C VAL A 361 2.90 -26.58 -9.33
N ALA A 362 2.00 -25.57 -9.31
CA ALA A 362 0.96 -25.42 -10.33
C ALA A 362 1.58 -25.16 -11.71
N PHE A 363 2.62 -24.31 -11.79
CA PHE A 363 3.32 -24.01 -13.03
C PHE A 363 4.02 -25.25 -13.62
N ILE A 364 4.69 -26.05 -12.80
CA ILE A 364 5.30 -27.30 -13.26
C ILE A 364 4.22 -28.24 -13.81
N ASN A 365 3.08 -28.36 -13.13
CA ASN A 365 1.95 -29.14 -13.61
C ASN A 365 1.42 -28.61 -14.96
N GLN A 366 1.23 -27.30 -15.08
CA GLN A 366 0.82 -26.65 -16.33
C GLN A 366 1.82 -26.93 -17.45
N LEU A 367 3.11 -26.77 -17.19
CA LEU A 367 4.17 -26.95 -18.16
C LEU A 367 4.23 -28.39 -18.72
N VAL A 368 3.93 -29.40 -17.88
CA VAL A 368 4.04 -30.82 -18.22
C VAL A 368 2.77 -31.38 -18.87
N PHE A 369 1.60 -31.04 -18.32
CA PHE A 369 0.36 -31.74 -18.60
C PHE A 369 -0.69 -30.95 -19.39
N GLN A 370 -0.51 -29.62 -19.57
CA GLN A 370 -1.57 -28.80 -20.15
C GLN A 370 -1.23 -28.20 -21.52
N ARG A 371 -2.14 -27.37 -22.02
CA ARG A 371 -2.09 -26.80 -23.37
C ARG A 371 -0.84 -25.97 -23.57
N PRO A 372 -0.17 -26.10 -24.71
CA PRO A 372 1.05 -25.33 -24.98
C PRO A 372 0.77 -23.91 -25.47
N GLU A 373 -0.44 -23.62 -26.00
CA GLU A 373 -0.71 -22.40 -26.76
C GLU A 373 -2.17 -21.95 -26.59
N TYR A 374 -2.36 -20.64 -26.56
CA TYR A 374 -3.63 -19.96 -26.40
C TYR A 374 -3.82 -19.00 -27.57
N PRO A 375 -4.72 -19.30 -28.53
CA PRO A 375 -4.98 -18.43 -29.67
C PRO A 375 -5.84 -17.24 -29.22
N GLY A 376 -5.53 -16.05 -29.76
CA GLY A 376 -6.29 -14.84 -29.48
C GLY A 376 -5.59 -13.58 -29.97
N LYS A 377 -6.22 -12.46 -29.67
CA LYS A 377 -5.78 -11.14 -30.11
C LYS A 377 -5.60 -10.18 -28.93
N ILE A 378 -4.60 -9.32 -29.02
CA ILE A 378 -4.40 -8.21 -28.09
C ILE A 378 -4.24 -6.95 -28.95
N TRP A 379 -5.13 -5.98 -28.76
CA TRP A 379 -4.94 -4.63 -29.25
C TRP A 379 -4.42 -3.77 -28.11
N TYR A 380 -3.41 -2.94 -28.35
CA TYR A 380 -2.90 -2.02 -27.36
C TYR A 380 -2.62 -0.66 -27.98
N LEU A 381 -2.80 0.39 -27.18
CA LEU A 381 -2.49 1.76 -27.58
C LEU A 381 -0.98 1.96 -27.53
N ASP A 382 -0.33 2.19 -28.69
CA ASP A 382 1.11 2.43 -28.75
C ASP A 382 1.43 3.89 -28.43
N GLU A 383 2.03 4.10 -27.27
CA GLU A 383 2.45 5.40 -26.77
C GLU A 383 3.92 5.40 -26.33
N SER A 384 4.75 4.61 -26.99
CA SER A 384 6.16 4.43 -26.64
C SER A 384 6.97 5.73 -26.58
N GLU A 385 6.56 6.75 -27.31
CA GLU A 385 7.21 8.07 -27.37
C GLU A 385 6.49 9.16 -26.54
N VAL A 386 5.35 8.84 -25.91
CA VAL A 386 4.57 9.80 -25.14
C VAL A 386 5.00 9.76 -23.67
N GLY A 387 5.09 10.94 -23.04
CA GLY A 387 5.33 11.04 -21.59
C GLY A 387 4.14 10.55 -20.77
N ASN A 388 4.31 10.50 -19.46
CA ASN A 388 3.23 10.07 -18.55
C ASN A 388 1.97 10.92 -18.74
N PRO A 389 0.78 10.28 -18.78
CA PRO A 389 -0.48 11.02 -18.90
C PRO A 389 -0.70 11.91 -17.66
N PRO A 390 -1.58 12.93 -17.74
CA PRO A 390 -1.96 13.73 -16.58
C PRO A 390 -2.65 12.85 -15.54
N HIS A 391 -2.59 13.26 -14.26
CA HIS A 391 -3.34 12.60 -13.21
C HIS A 391 -4.85 12.72 -13.46
N TYR A 392 -5.60 11.69 -13.05
CA TYR A 392 -7.05 11.61 -13.30
C TYR A 392 -7.79 12.88 -12.84
N PHE A 393 -7.55 13.32 -11.60
CA PHE A 393 -8.21 14.49 -11.01
C PHE A 393 -7.68 15.85 -11.50
N GLU A 394 -6.66 15.89 -12.37
CA GLU A 394 -6.27 17.11 -13.10
C GLU A 394 -7.14 17.36 -14.32
N THR A 395 -7.72 16.31 -14.89
CA THR A 395 -8.51 16.37 -16.13
C THR A 395 -10.00 16.12 -15.93
N HIS A 396 -10.39 15.59 -14.77
CA HIS A 396 -11.78 15.28 -14.43
C HIS A 396 -12.25 16.11 -13.25
N ASP A 397 -13.53 16.52 -13.28
CA ASP A 397 -14.13 17.27 -12.19
C ASP A 397 -14.18 16.40 -10.91
N PRO A 398 -13.46 16.77 -9.85
CA PRO A 398 -13.47 15.99 -8.59
C PRO A 398 -14.84 15.99 -7.90
N LYS A 399 -15.81 16.77 -8.36
CA LYS A 399 -17.19 16.77 -7.85
C LYS A 399 -18.14 15.91 -8.69
N SER A 400 -17.68 15.38 -9.83
CA SER A 400 -18.51 14.48 -10.64
C SER A 400 -18.77 13.19 -9.89
N THR A 401 -20.01 12.72 -9.94
CA THR A 401 -20.41 11.40 -9.43
C THR A 401 -20.33 10.30 -10.50
N ASP A 402 -20.04 10.69 -11.74
CA ASP A 402 -19.90 9.74 -12.85
C ASP A 402 -18.65 8.87 -12.63
N ARG A 403 -18.79 7.58 -12.85
CA ARG A 403 -17.66 6.64 -12.75
C ARG A 403 -16.60 6.97 -13.81
N PRO A 404 -15.32 6.58 -13.58
CA PRO A 404 -14.30 6.73 -14.60
C PRO A 404 -14.75 6.12 -15.93
N THR A 405 -14.73 6.92 -16.98
CA THR A 405 -15.10 6.51 -18.33
C THR A 405 -13.95 5.82 -19.02
N MET A 406 -14.26 4.92 -19.94
CA MET A 406 -13.27 4.31 -20.83
C MET A 406 -13.24 5.05 -22.17
N ASP A 407 -12.91 6.33 -22.12
CA ASP A 407 -12.97 7.29 -23.23
C ASP A 407 -12.05 6.90 -24.40
N LEU A 408 -10.99 6.12 -24.16
CA LEU A 408 -10.14 5.54 -25.20
C LEU A 408 -10.82 4.42 -26.00
N PHE A 409 -11.99 3.94 -25.54
CA PHE A 409 -12.83 2.95 -26.24
C PHE A 409 -14.15 3.55 -26.70
N ASP A 410 -14.77 4.43 -25.91
CA ASP A 410 -16.14 4.87 -26.10
C ASP A 410 -16.27 6.14 -26.96
N GLY A 411 -15.16 6.82 -27.29
CA GLY A 411 -15.13 8.02 -28.14
C GLY A 411 -15.37 7.70 -29.62
N GLU A 412 -16.02 8.63 -30.36
CA GLU A 412 -16.19 8.48 -31.82
C GLU A 412 -14.84 8.34 -32.54
N GLY A 413 -14.61 7.22 -33.19
CA GLY A 413 -13.36 6.89 -33.87
C GLY A 413 -12.19 6.58 -32.94
N GLN A 414 -12.46 6.32 -31.66
CA GLN A 414 -11.52 5.83 -30.67
C GLN A 414 -11.79 4.32 -30.45
N GLY A 415 -10.78 3.62 -29.94
CA GLY A 415 -10.84 2.19 -29.75
C GLY A 415 -10.18 1.40 -30.88
N PRO A 416 -9.91 0.09 -30.62
CA PRO A 416 -9.36 -0.79 -31.64
C PRO A 416 -10.34 -0.94 -32.81
N PRO A 417 -9.86 -1.28 -34.02
CA PRO A 417 -10.72 -1.57 -35.17
C PRO A 417 -11.79 -2.61 -34.79
N ALA A 418 -13.05 -2.39 -35.24
CA ALA A 418 -14.08 -3.41 -35.06
C ALA A 418 -13.62 -4.71 -35.73
N ASP A 419 -13.78 -5.86 -35.05
CA ASP A 419 -13.55 -7.16 -35.66
C ASP A 419 -14.39 -7.27 -36.94
N SER A 420 -13.77 -7.10 -38.10
CA SER A 420 -14.37 -7.48 -39.35
C SER A 420 -14.45 -9.01 -39.35
N GLN A 421 -15.63 -9.56 -39.10
CA GLN A 421 -15.89 -10.94 -39.55
C GLN A 421 -15.52 -10.99 -41.03
N PRO A 422 -14.87 -12.07 -41.51
CA PRO A 422 -14.59 -12.20 -42.94
C PRO A 422 -15.92 -12.23 -43.69
N GLU A 423 -16.32 -11.11 -44.26
CA GLU A 423 -17.35 -11.09 -45.28
C GLU A 423 -16.77 -11.75 -46.51
N ASP A 424 -17.41 -12.88 -46.92
CA ASP A 424 -17.11 -13.58 -48.15
C ASP A 424 -17.04 -12.61 -49.34
N GLY A 425 -15.84 -12.45 -49.88
CA GLY A 425 -15.55 -12.11 -51.25
C GLY A 425 -16.17 -10.85 -51.84
N LYS A 426 -15.66 -9.65 -51.47
CA LYS A 426 -15.62 -8.47 -52.36
C LYS A 426 -14.36 -7.66 -52.10
N GLU A 427 -13.46 -7.70 -53.06
CA GLU A 427 -12.40 -6.71 -53.21
C GLU A 427 -13.06 -5.37 -53.55
N ASP A 428 -13.14 -4.44 -52.61
CA ASP A 428 -13.53 -3.06 -52.87
C ASP A 428 -12.33 -2.11 -52.73
N GLU A 429 -11.98 -1.51 -53.89
CA GLU A 429 -10.98 -0.46 -54.06
C GLU A 429 -11.42 0.89 -53.45
N ALA A 430 -11.75 0.98 -52.17
CA ALA A 430 -12.11 2.24 -51.51
C ALA A 430 -11.67 2.29 -50.07
N LYS A 431 -10.35 2.20 -49.79
CA LYS A 431 -9.80 2.30 -48.44
C LYS A 431 -8.65 3.30 -48.28
N GLU A 432 -8.60 4.35 -49.05
CA GLU A 432 -7.51 5.36 -48.93
C GLU A 432 -7.81 6.61 -48.09
N GLU A 433 -8.99 6.79 -47.51
CA GLU A 433 -9.33 8.06 -46.83
C GLU A 433 -9.75 7.96 -45.35
N LYS A 434 -9.61 6.79 -44.69
CA LYS A 434 -9.86 6.67 -43.25
C LYS A 434 -8.61 6.33 -42.41
N ALA A 435 -7.43 6.58 -42.94
CA ALA A 435 -6.17 6.09 -42.39
C ALA A 435 -5.60 6.91 -41.21
N ASP A 436 -6.28 7.90 -40.64
CA ASP A 436 -5.58 8.86 -39.75
C ASP A 436 -5.89 8.78 -38.26
N LYS A 437 -6.72 7.85 -37.81
CA LYS A 437 -6.92 7.59 -36.37
C LYS A 437 -6.67 6.15 -35.93
N SER A 438 -6.54 5.19 -36.84
CA SER A 438 -6.20 3.79 -36.55
C SER A 438 -4.71 3.57 -36.30
N GLY A 439 -3.85 4.54 -36.54
CA GLY A 439 -2.39 4.41 -36.46
C GLY A 439 -1.84 4.30 -35.00
N ILE A 440 -2.66 4.53 -33.98
CA ILE A 440 -2.26 4.51 -32.57
C ILE A 440 -2.46 3.12 -31.95
N TRP A 441 -3.47 2.36 -32.42
CA TRP A 441 -3.72 1.00 -31.95
C TRP A 441 -2.89 -0.03 -32.72
N LYS A 442 -2.16 -0.88 -32.00
CA LYS A 442 -1.39 -2.01 -32.56
C LYS A 442 -2.06 -3.32 -32.19
N GLU A 443 -2.03 -4.26 -33.11
CA GLU A 443 -2.57 -5.62 -32.96
C GLU A 443 -1.44 -6.64 -32.80
N LEU A 444 -1.59 -7.54 -31.82
CA LEU A 444 -0.84 -8.77 -31.67
C LEU A 444 -1.85 -9.91 -31.90
N ASP A 445 -1.81 -10.53 -33.07
CA ASP A 445 -2.67 -11.67 -33.43
C ASP A 445 -1.83 -12.95 -33.47
N GLY A 446 -2.29 -14.01 -32.82
CA GLY A 446 -1.59 -15.29 -32.84
C GLY A 446 -1.84 -16.19 -31.65
N HIS A 447 -0.85 -17.03 -31.40
CA HIS A 447 -0.86 -17.97 -30.29
C HIS A 447 0.07 -17.46 -29.20
N PHE A 448 -0.38 -17.48 -27.96
CA PHE A 448 0.39 -17.03 -26.79
C PHE A 448 0.68 -18.21 -25.85
N ARG A 449 1.82 -18.16 -25.16
CA ARG A 449 2.13 -19.05 -24.05
C ARG A 449 1.73 -18.45 -22.73
N ILE A 450 1.98 -17.17 -22.57
CA ILE A 450 1.69 -16.40 -21.36
C ILE A 450 1.38 -14.96 -21.77
N VAL A 451 0.40 -14.37 -21.11
CA VAL A 451 0.08 -12.95 -21.16
C VAL A 451 -0.16 -12.51 -19.72
N TRP A 452 0.71 -11.63 -19.22
CA TRP A 452 0.64 -11.13 -17.87
C TRP A 452 0.73 -9.60 -17.90
N VAL A 453 -0.35 -8.96 -17.55
CA VAL A 453 -0.46 -7.50 -17.51
C VAL A 453 -0.30 -7.03 -16.08
N MET A 454 0.56 -6.06 -15.85
CA MET A 454 0.85 -5.56 -14.51
C MET A 454 0.55 -4.07 -14.43
N ASN A 455 -0.10 -3.66 -13.35
CA ASN A 455 -0.28 -2.25 -12.97
C ASN A 455 0.86 -1.76 -12.06
N VAL A 456 1.52 -2.69 -11.37
CA VAL A 456 2.64 -2.47 -10.46
C VAL A 456 3.75 -3.49 -10.71
N SER A 457 4.89 -3.37 -10.03
CA SER A 457 6.08 -4.16 -10.37
C SER A 457 5.97 -5.66 -10.05
N HIS A 458 5.33 -6.05 -8.94
CA HIS A 458 5.32 -7.44 -8.46
C HIS A 458 3.90 -8.03 -8.50
N ALA A 459 3.80 -9.27 -8.96
CA ALA A 459 2.60 -10.08 -8.80
C ALA A 459 2.60 -10.91 -7.50
N ALA A 460 3.80 -11.26 -7.01
CA ALA A 460 4.00 -12.01 -5.76
C ALA A 460 5.40 -11.74 -5.19
N SER A 461 5.72 -12.39 -4.06
CA SER A 461 7.00 -12.21 -3.37
C SER A 461 8.24 -12.60 -4.20
N ASP A 462 8.05 -13.47 -5.16
CA ASP A 462 9.05 -14.06 -6.05
C ASP A 462 8.72 -13.84 -7.54
N ALA A 463 7.88 -12.82 -7.80
CA ALA A 463 7.41 -12.53 -9.16
C ALA A 463 7.48 -11.02 -9.46
N LEU A 464 8.67 -10.53 -9.79
CA LEU A 464 8.95 -9.18 -10.29
C LEU A 464 8.73 -9.17 -11.81
N ILE A 465 7.50 -8.95 -12.25
CA ILE A 465 7.09 -9.08 -13.67
C ILE A 465 7.31 -7.80 -14.46
N ALA A 466 7.13 -6.64 -13.84
CA ALA A 466 7.32 -5.33 -14.47
C ALA A 466 8.34 -4.49 -13.68
N PRO A 467 9.65 -4.75 -13.83
CA PRO A 467 10.68 -4.10 -13.00
C PRO A 467 10.71 -2.57 -13.10
N GLY A 468 10.18 -2.01 -14.21
CA GLY A 468 10.12 -0.56 -14.44
C GLY A 468 8.81 0.11 -14.06
N ALA A 469 7.80 -0.65 -13.58
CA ALA A 469 6.50 -0.08 -13.23
C ALA A 469 6.59 0.74 -11.95
N GLU A 470 5.99 1.94 -11.98
CA GLU A 470 5.80 2.82 -10.83
C GLU A 470 4.33 2.80 -10.40
N PHE A 471 3.99 3.39 -9.25
CA PHE A 471 2.60 3.36 -8.75
C PHE A 471 1.64 4.25 -9.52
N ASP A 472 2.18 5.32 -10.12
CA ASP A 472 1.42 6.42 -10.73
C ASP A 472 2.04 6.89 -12.05
N ASP A 473 2.58 5.97 -12.85
CA ASP A 473 3.12 6.31 -14.17
C ASP A 473 2.04 6.35 -15.27
N GLY A 474 0.86 5.82 -15.00
CA GLY A 474 -0.29 5.84 -15.89
C GLY A 474 -0.31 4.74 -16.92
N TYR A 475 0.41 3.63 -16.70
CA TYR A 475 0.54 2.54 -17.66
C TYR A 475 0.28 1.16 -17.10
N ASN A 476 -0.29 0.29 -17.94
CA ASN A 476 -0.21 -1.15 -17.80
C ASN A 476 1.00 -1.69 -18.55
N TYR A 477 1.65 -2.71 -18.01
CA TYR A 477 2.81 -3.40 -18.58
C TYR A 477 2.39 -4.80 -19.03
N ILE A 478 2.21 -4.99 -20.35
CA ILE A 478 1.82 -6.28 -20.94
C ILE A 478 3.09 -7.07 -21.21
N THR A 479 3.38 -8.09 -20.40
CA THR A 479 4.47 -9.04 -20.57
C THR A 479 3.92 -10.30 -21.22
N PHE A 480 4.47 -10.70 -22.36
CA PHE A 480 3.97 -11.86 -23.11
C PHE A 480 5.09 -12.67 -23.78
N MET A 481 4.76 -13.91 -24.10
CA MET A 481 5.57 -14.80 -24.94
C MET A 481 4.65 -15.47 -25.95
N ASP A 482 5.02 -15.40 -27.24
CA ASP A 482 4.24 -16.04 -28.30
C ASP A 482 4.43 -17.57 -28.35
N GLY A 483 3.56 -18.25 -29.09
CA GLY A 483 3.51 -19.71 -29.24
C GLY A 483 4.71 -20.30 -30.01
N ALA A 484 5.46 -19.48 -30.78
CA ALA A 484 6.63 -19.93 -31.52
C ALA A 484 7.78 -20.37 -30.58
N HIS A 485 7.76 -19.91 -29.34
CA HIS A 485 8.78 -20.24 -28.34
C HIS A 485 8.48 -21.56 -27.62
N SER A 486 9.51 -22.25 -27.19
CA SER A 486 9.40 -23.58 -26.59
C SER A 486 8.97 -23.52 -25.12
N ARG A 487 8.46 -24.65 -24.57
CA ARG A 487 8.26 -24.81 -23.12
C ARG A 487 9.53 -24.58 -22.29
N LYS A 488 10.71 -24.81 -22.87
CA LYS A 488 12.00 -24.54 -22.19
C LYS A 488 12.26 -23.04 -22.09
N ASP A 489 11.88 -22.25 -23.10
CA ASP A 489 12.01 -20.79 -23.06
C ASP A 489 11.05 -20.22 -22.01
N LEU A 490 9.81 -20.71 -21.93
CA LEU A 490 8.85 -20.36 -20.90
C LEU A 490 9.37 -20.72 -19.48
N LEU A 491 9.96 -21.91 -19.30
CA LEU A 491 10.59 -22.27 -18.03
C LEU A 491 11.74 -21.34 -17.68
N ALA A 492 12.58 -20.98 -18.64
CA ALA A 492 13.70 -20.05 -18.43
C ALA A 492 13.21 -18.64 -18.04
N MET A 493 12.12 -18.18 -18.62
CA MET A 493 11.43 -16.96 -18.20
C MET A 493 11.00 -17.05 -16.74
N MET A 494 10.22 -18.10 -16.39
CA MET A 494 9.66 -18.26 -15.04
C MET A 494 10.73 -18.39 -13.94
N LEU A 495 11.86 -19.02 -14.23
CA LEU A 495 12.98 -19.12 -13.28
C LEU A 495 13.73 -17.79 -13.08
N ALA A 496 13.53 -16.83 -13.95
CA ALA A 496 14.20 -15.51 -13.91
C ALA A 496 13.29 -14.37 -13.43
N ILE A 497 12.00 -14.62 -13.16
CA ILE A 497 11.08 -13.56 -12.75
C ILE A 497 11.34 -13.02 -11.36
N GLU A 498 11.94 -13.81 -10.45
CA GLU A 498 12.23 -13.36 -9.07
C GLU A 498 13.17 -12.13 -9.07
N THR A 499 14.09 -12.06 -10.02
CA THR A 499 15.11 -10.98 -10.13
C THR A 499 14.79 -9.95 -11.20
N GLY A 500 13.74 -10.16 -11.99
CA GLY A 500 13.44 -9.32 -13.16
C GLY A 500 14.28 -9.64 -14.41
N ASP A 501 15.22 -10.61 -14.33
CA ASP A 501 16.11 -11.01 -15.44
C ASP A 501 15.36 -11.75 -16.56
N HIS A 502 14.07 -11.99 -16.40
CA HIS A 502 13.22 -12.59 -17.43
C HIS A 502 13.10 -11.70 -18.67
N MET A 503 13.25 -10.39 -18.52
CA MET A 503 13.25 -9.45 -19.64
C MET A 503 14.36 -9.73 -20.67
N ASP A 504 15.47 -10.32 -20.22
CA ASP A 504 16.59 -10.72 -21.08
C ASP A 504 16.43 -12.14 -21.66
N LYS A 505 15.32 -12.85 -21.36
CA LYS A 505 15.13 -14.22 -21.86
C LYS A 505 14.50 -14.20 -23.25
N LYS A 506 14.89 -15.22 -24.02
CA LYS A 506 14.44 -15.39 -25.40
C LYS A 506 12.91 -15.47 -25.47
N GLY A 507 12.30 -14.63 -26.28
CA GLY A 507 10.89 -14.64 -26.58
C GLY A 507 10.02 -13.88 -25.59
N VAL A 508 10.60 -13.33 -24.53
CA VAL A 508 9.87 -12.42 -23.63
C VAL A 508 9.80 -11.05 -24.29
N GLN A 509 8.61 -10.51 -24.36
CA GLN A 509 8.32 -9.17 -24.83
C GLN A 509 7.50 -8.43 -23.79
N GLN A 510 7.68 -7.12 -23.70
CA GLN A 510 6.88 -6.26 -22.85
C GLN A 510 6.56 -4.96 -23.58
N VAL A 511 5.31 -4.55 -23.51
CA VAL A 511 4.85 -3.24 -23.97
C VAL A 511 4.15 -2.53 -22.83
N ARG A 512 4.28 -1.20 -22.77
CA ARG A 512 3.51 -0.37 -21.85
C ARG A 512 2.41 0.34 -22.61
N THR A 513 1.23 0.44 -22.01
CA THR A 513 0.06 1.03 -22.66
C THR A 513 -0.93 1.59 -21.65
N ARG A 514 -1.65 2.65 -22.00
CA ARG A 514 -2.78 3.15 -21.19
C ARG A 514 -4.07 2.36 -21.40
N ALA A 515 -4.20 1.71 -22.55
CA ALA A 515 -5.42 0.97 -22.86
C ALA A 515 -5.11 -0.24 -23.74
N PHE A 516 -5.81 -1.35 -23.48
CA PHE A 516 -5.70 -2.56 -24.30
C PHE A 516 -7.01 -3.34 -24.31
N LYS A 517 -7.19 -4.14 -25.37
CA LYS A 517 -8.29 -5.11 -25.49
C LYS A 517 -7.68 -6.49 -25.71
N LEU A 518 -8.12 -7.43 -24.89
CA LEU A 518 -7.73 -8.85 -24.96
C LEU A 518 -8.94 -9.66 -25.41
N VAL A 519 -8.77 -10.46 -26.46
CA VAL A 519 -9.83 -11.33 -27.01
C VAL A 519 -9.30 -12.75 -27.18
N PRO A 520 -9.56 -13.65 -26.22
CA PRO A 520 -9.33 -15.09 -26.43
C PRO A 520 -10.21 -15.63 -27.56
N GLU A 521 -9.68 -16.48 -28.42
CA GLU A 521 -10.51 -17.18 -29.41
C GLU A 521 -11.38 -18.26 -28.77
N ARG A 522 -10.94 -18.84 -27.65
CA ARG A 522 -11.66 -19.91 -26.95
C ARG A 522 -12.41 -19.34 -25.76
N SER A 523 -13.71 -19.49 -25.76
CA SER A 523 -14.57 -19.10 -24.63
C SER A 523 -14.30 -19.88 -23.33
N THR A 524 -13.46 -20.92 -23.38
CA THR A 524 -13.04 -21.71 -22.22
C THR A 524 -11.74 -21.27 -21.60
N ASP A 525 -11.06 -20.32 -22.22
CA ASP A 525 -9.81 -19.81 -21.67
C ASP A 525 -10.13 -18.89 -20.47
N LEU A 526 -9.37 -19.06 -19.39
CA LEU A 526 -9.56 -18.27 -18.18
C LEU A 526 -8.91 -16.90 -18.34
N MET A 527 -9.60 -15.88 -17.83
CA MET A 527 -9.05 -14.53 -17.63
C MET A 527 -9.19 -14.18 -16.16
N CYS A 528 -8.18 -13.57 -15.58
CA CYS A 528 -8.19 -13.15 -14.18
C CYS A 528 -7.88 -11.66 -14.06
N VAL A 529 -8.48 -11.02 -13.08
CA VAL A 529 -8.23 -9.64 -12.68
C VAL A 529 -7.96 -9.63 -11.18
N ASP A 530 -6.75 -9.23 -10.77
CA ASP A 530 -6.30 -9.22 -9.37
C ASP A 530 -6.50 -10.58 -8.65
N GLY A 531 -6.39 -11.69 -9.39
CA GLY A 531 -6.60 -13.05 -8.88
C GLY A 531 -8.05 -13.55 -8.90
N GLU A 532 -9.01 -12.73 -9.34
CA GLU A 532 -10.42 -13.13 -9.47
C GLU A 532 -10.76 -13.49 -10.92
N VAL A 533 -11.47 -14.59 -11.12
CA VAL A 533 -11.88 -15.04 -12.46
C VAL A 533 -12.92 -14.09 -13.05
N VAL A 534 -12.67 -13.63 -14.26
CA VAL A 534 -13.59 -12.77 -15.01
C VAL A 534 -14.09 -13.51 -16.23
N GLU A 535 -15.41 -13.69 -16.31
CA GLU A 535 -16.07 -14.30 -17.45
C GLU A 535 -16.38 -13.27 -18.53
N GLY A 536 -16.11 -13.60 -19.77
CA GLY A 536 -16.49 -12.74 -20.90
C GLY A 536 -15.79 -13.16 -22.19
N PRO A 537 -16.26 -12.66 -23.33
CA PRO A 537 -15.63 -12.92 -24.63
C PRO A 537 -14.34 -12.09 -24.80
N TYR A 538 -14.16 -11.04 -24.01
CA TYR A 538 -13.02 -10.13 -24.07
C TYR A 538 -12.83 -9.39 -22.75
N LEU A 539 -11.67 -8.77 -22.59
CA LEU A 539 -11.42 -7.70 -21.62
C LEU A 539 -10.98 -6.43 -22.33
N GLU A 540 -11.60 -5.31 -22.01
CA GLU A 540 -11.13 -3.96 -22.32
C GLU A 540 -10.63 -3.32 -21.04
N ALA A 541 -9.46 -2.72 -21.08
CA ALA A 541 -8.80 -2.15 -19.91
C ALA A 541 -8.24 -0.77 -20.20
N GLN A 542 -8.49 0.19 -19.29
CA GLN A 542 -7.96 1.55 -19.38
C GLN A 542 -7.47 2.02 -18.02
N VAL A 543 -6.23 2.52 -17.97
CA VAL A 543 -5.61 3.06 -16.75
C VAL A 543 -6.13 4.46 -16.46
N HIS A 544 -6.38 4.75 -15.20
CA HIS A 544 -6.66 6.07 -14.65
C HIS A 544 -5.53 6.46 -13.69
N ARG A 545 -4.63 7.32 -14.16
CA ARG A 545 -3.42 7.67 -13.45
C ARG A 545 -3.72 8.35 -12.12
N GLY A 546 -3.16 7.81 -11.03
CA GLY A 546 -3.25 8.37 -9.69
C GLY A 546 -4.67 8.44 -9.12
N LEU A 547 -5.57 7.54 -9.54
CA LEU A 547 -6.97 7.55 -9.11
C LEU A 547 -7.13 7.20 -7.64
N ALA A 548 -6.35 6.26 -7.11
CA ALA A 548 -6.37 5.83 -5.71
C ALA A 548 -5.13 6.33 -4.94
N ARG A 549 -5.05 6.00 -3.66
CA ARG A 549 -3.90 6.31 -2.80
C ARG A 549 -3.47 5.13 -1.96
N ILE A 550 -2.16 4.95 -1.85
CA ILE A 550 -1.53 3.96 -0.96
C ILE A 550 -0.58 4.63 0.02
N MET A 551 -0.33 3.95 1.16
CA MET A 551 0.73 4.36 2.08
C MET A 551 2.08 3.82 1.59
N ALA A 552 3.03 4.72 1.32
CA ALA A 552 4.39 4.38 0.93
C ALA A 552 5.41 5.34 1.56
N VAL A 553 6.66 4.92 1.64
CA VAL A 553 7.77 5.78 2.10
C VAL A 553 8.33 6.53 0.90
N PRO A 554 8.37 7.86 0.93
CA PRO A 554 8.92 8.66 -0.16
C PRO A 554 10.37 8.26 -0.51
N ARG A 555 10.73 8.21 -1.79
CA ARG A 555 12.08 7.83 -2.26
C ARG A 555 13.21 8.72 -1.74
N TRP A 556 12.90 9.97 -1.37
CA TRP A 556 13.89 10.88 -0.80
C TRP A 556 14.34 10.52 0.62
N GLN A 557 13.53 9.73 1.37
CA GLN A 557 13.94 9.18 2.67
C GLN A 557 14.97 8.04 2.54
N SER A 558 15.17 7.50 1.35
CA SER A 558 16.10 6.39 1.10
C SER A 558 17.49 6.83 0.65
N LYS A 559 17.77 8.14 0.57
CA LYS A 559 19.03 8.69 0.05
C LYS A 559 20.14 8.88 1.09
N GLU A 560 20.06 8.24 2.26
CA GLU A 560 21.13 8.25 3.27
C GLU A 560 22.00 6.97 3.24
#